data_7c07ff16737e9e24698cb9f150f872ec
#
_entry.id   7c07ff16737e9e24698cb9f150f872ec
#
_cell.length_a   1.000
_cell.length_b   1.000
_cell.length_c   1.000
_cell.angle_alpha   90.00
_cell.angle_beta   90.00
_cell.angle_gamma   90.00
#
_symmetry.space_group_name_H-M   'P 1'
#
loop_
_entity.id
_entity.type
_entity.pdbx_description
1 polymer ?
#
loop_
_entity_poly.entity_id
_entity_poly.type
_entity_poly.pdbx_seq_one_letter_code
_entity_poly.pdbx_strand_id
1 'polypeptide(L)'
;GATYDEQQTSLFTYQGSNNLNGGIFGTILNPTYYNPYGEDGSKLDVIPGLNRYSPYYLSDKQPSSSNTAQLDGTAFIQLNPIEGLTIRSQFGIEAYDFRQTSKRLASHPNATQGGYTYEAFRRNAKLTITNTAEYNFKIKDIHDFTILIGQEGIKNDYQRFGSETTGQS
;
A
#
# COMPACT_ATOMS: atom_id res chain seq x y z
N GLY A 1 4.93 -16.55 4.08
CA GLY A 1 5.77 -15.65 3.27
C GLY A 1 5.92 -14.29 3.92
N ALA A 2 6.97 -13.59 3.57
CA ALA A 2 7.17 -12.20 3.94
C ALA A 2 7.52 -11.43 2.68
N THR A 3 6.92 -10.27 2.48
CA THR A 3 7.19 -9.39 1.34
C THR A 3 7.45 -7.98 1.84
N TYR A 4 8.34 -7.29 1.13
CA TYR A 4 8.61 -5.88 1.30
C TYR A 4 8.54 -5.21 -0.05
N ASP A 5 7.78 -4.15 -0.18
CA ASP A 5 7.63 -3.37 -1.39
C ASP A 5 7.87 -1.89 -1.10
N GLU A 6 8.67 -1.24 -1.93
CA GLU A 6 8.93 0.19 -1.87
C GLU A 6 8.54 0.81 -3.20
N GLN A 7 7.58 1.71 -3.17
CA GLN A 7 7.14 2.46 -4.34
C GLN A 7 7.48 3.94 -4.19
N GLN A 8 8.16 4.47 -5.18
CA GLN A 8 8.30 5.91 -5.38
C GLN A 8 7.29 6.35 -6.43
N THR A 9 6.31 7.11 -6.00
CA THR A 9 5.25 7.58 -6.90
C THR A 9 5.23 9.10 -6.90
N SER A 10 5.26 9.72 -8.09
CA SER A 10 4.86 11.12 -8.22
C SER A 10 3.35 11.17 -8.09
N LEU A 11 2.86 11.81 -7.01
CA LEU A 11 1.43 11.95 -6.79
C LEU A 11 0.77 12.73 -7.92
N PHE A 12 -0.27 12.13 -8.48
CA PHE A 12 -1.21 12.84 -9.35
C PHE A 12 -1.98 13.87 -8.52
N THR A 13 -1.51 15.08 -8.48
CA THR A 13 -2.28 16.19 -7.92
C THR A 13 -2.91 16.95 -9.06
N TYR A 14 -4.20 16.71 -9.32
CA TYR A 14 -4.99 17.68 -10.02
C TYR A 14 -5.11 18.92 -9.13
N GLN A 15 -4.42 19.95 -9.53
CA GLN A 15 -4.48 21.25 -8.83
C GLN A 15 -5.23 22.22 -9.76
N GLY A 16 -6.48 22.19 -9.85
CA GLY A 16 -7.38 23.16 -10.50
C GLY A 16 -6.84 24.16 -11.57
N SER A 17 -5.54 24.18 -11.77
CA SER A 17 -4.80 24.99 -12.72
C SER A 17 -3.96 24.12 -13.64
N ASN A 18 -4.18 24.24 -14.94
CA ASN A 18 -3.40 23.55 -15.97
C ASN A 18 -1.90 23.88 -15.94
N ASN A 19 -1.52 24.97 -15.28
CA ASN A 19 -0.12 25.43 -15.19
C ASN A 19 0.67 24.65 -14.13
N LEU A 20 -0.02 23.95 -13.21
CA LEU A 20 0.57 23.28 -12.04
C LEU A 20 0.33 21.78 -12.04
N ASN A 21 -0.11 21.21 -13.16
CA ASN A 21 -0.33 19.77 -13.26
C ASN A 21 0.98 19.04 -13.48
N GLY A 22 1.35 18.21 -12.50
CA GLY A 22 2.44 17.25 -12.60
C GLY A 22 1.98 15.85 -13.03
N GLY A 23 2.91 14.91 -13.09
CA GLY A 23 2.63 13.51 -13.39
C GLY A 23 2.02 13.28 -14.78
N ILE A 24 1.18 12.24 -14.89
CA ILE A 24 0.57 11.84 -16.19
C ILE A 24 -0.32 12.94 -16.77
N PHE A 25 -1.12 13.63 -15.96
CA PHE A 25 -1.98 14.71 -16.45
C PHE A 25 -1.18 15.86 -17.05
N GLY A 26 -0.09 16.24 -16.39
CA GLY A 26 0.82 17.23 -16.95
C GLY A 26 1.42 16.78 -18.28
N THR A 27 1.78 15.52 -18.41
CA THR A 27 2.34 14.94 -19.62
C THR A 27 1.33 14.89 -20.76
N ILE A 28 0.07 14.50 -20.47
CA ILE A 28 -1.01 14.45 -21.48
C ILE A 28 -1.41 15.85 -21.98
N LEU A 29 -1.42 16.84 -21.09
CA LEU A 29 -1.85 18.19 -21.40
C LEU A 29 -0.76 19.04 -22.07
N ASN A 30 0.47 18.57 -22.12
CA ASN A 30 1.59 19.27 -22.70
C ASN A 30 1.85 18.83 -24.15
N PRO A 31 2.32 19.74 -25.00
CA PRO A 31 2.71 19.38 -26.35
C PRO A 31 3.82 18.36 -26.38
N THR A 32 3.69 17.34 -27.20
CA THR A 32 4.66 16.22 -27.29
C THR A 32 5.98 16.63 -27.96
N TYR A 33 6.04 17.83 -28.54
CA TYR A 33 7.19 18.33 -29.31
C TYR A 33 8.16 19.18 -28.48
N TYR A 34 7.88 19.47 -27.21
CA TYR A 34 8.82 20.26 -26.43
C TYR A 34 9.91 19.37 -25.81
N ASN A 35 11.13 19.89 -25.79
CA ASN A 35 12.21 19.26 -25.05
C ASN A 35 12.15 19.68 -23.56
N PRO A 36 12.03 18.74 -22.61
CA PRO A 36 11.98 19.07 -21.19
C PRO A 36 13.34 19.44 -20.60
N TYR A 37 14.42 19.37 -21.38
CA TYR A 37 15.78 19.67 -20.94
C TYR A 37 16.33 20.88 -21.67
N GLY A 38 17.10 21.71 -20.94
CA GLY A 38 17.89 22.78 -21.49
C GLY A 38 19.12 22.29 -22.27
N GLU A 39 19.82 23.20 -22.91
CA GLU A 39 21.05 22.88 -23.67
C GLU A 39 22.17 22.31 -22.78
N ASP A 40 22.14 22.65 -21.49
CA ASP A 40 23.07 22.17 -20.45
C ASP A 40 22.65 20.83 -19.86
N GLY A 41 21.54 20.23 -20.32
CA GLY A 41 20.97 18.98 -19.81
C GLY A 41 20.18 19.13 -18.51
N SER A 42 20.01 20.35 -17.99
CA SER A 42 19.16 20.60 -16.83
C SER A 42 17.68 20.49 -17.19
N LYS A 43 16.85 20.12 -16.21
CA LYS A 43 15.40 20.11 -16.41
C LYS A 43 14.86 21.54 -16.44
N LEU A 44 14.11 21.85 -17.48
CA LEU A 44 13.43 23.15 -17.59
C LEU A 44 12.29 23.24 -16.57
N ASP A 45 12.21 24.35 -15.87
CA ASP A 45 11.11 24.64 -14.93
C ASP A 45 9.83 25.08 -15.64
N VAL A 46 9.96 25.79 -16.77
CA VAL A 46 8.85 26.28 -17.61
C VAL A 46 9.00 25.74 -19.05
N ILE A 47 7.87 25.35 -19.66
CA ILE A 47 7.84 24.91 -21.05
C ILE A 47 8.04 26.12 -21.97
N PRO A 48 9.03 26.10 -22.87
CA PRO A 48 9.28 27.19 -23.77
C PRO A 48 8.06 27.56 -24.64
N GLY A 49 7.73 28.84 -24.68
CA GLY A 49 6.58 29.33 -25.44
C GLY A 49 5.21 29.13 -24.80
N LEU A 50 5.15 28.50 -23.65
CA LEU A 50 3.93 28.29 -22.87
C LEU A 50 4.12 28.85 -21.48
N ASN A 51 3.09 29.48 -20.93
CA ASN A 51 3.09 29.90 -19.51
C ASN A 51 2.68 28.72 -18.60
N ARG A 52 3.48 27.64 -18.66
CA ARG A 52 3.23 26.40 -17.89
C ARG A 52 4.52 25.84 -17.31
N TYR A 53 4.43 25.29 -16.10
CA TYR A 53 5.54 24.56 -15.52
C TYR A 53 5.73 23.18 -16.19
N SER A 54 6.98 22.78 -16.31
CA SER A 54 7.32 21.45 -16.79
C SER A 54 6.81 20.39 -15.81
N PRO A 55 6.13 19.32 -16.26
CA PRO A 55 5.70 18.21 -15.38
C PRO A 55 6.87 17.53 -14.67
N TYR A 56 8.03 17.45 -15.32
CA TYR A 56 9.24 16.89 -14.74
C TYR A 56 9.76 17.74 -13.58
N TYR A 57 9.76 19.06 -13.74
CA TYR A 57 10.12 20.00 -12.67
C TYR A 57 9.15 19.88 -11.48
N LEU A 58 7.85 19.86 -11.74
CA LEU A 58 6.84 19.75 -10.69
C LEU A 58 6.94 18.42 -9.94
N SER A 59 7.21 17.32 -10.65
CA SER A 59 7.38 16.00 -10.03
C SER A 59 8.57 15.96 -9.06
N ASP A 60 9.68 16.59 -9.42
CA ASP A 60 10.86 16.69 -8.55
C ASP A 60 10.58 17.53 -7.28
N LYS A 61 9.61 18.45 -7.35
CA LYS A 61 9.21 19.30 -6.21
C LYS A 61 8.12 18.69 -5.34
N GLN A 62 7.59 17.52 -5.74
CA GLN A 62 6.59 16.78 -4.97
C GLN A 62 6.97 15.30 -4.81
N PRO A 63 8.11 14.98 -4.17
CA PRO A 63 8.47 13.58 -3.96
C PRO A 63 7.47 12.90 -3.03
N SER A 64 7.08 11.70 -3.43
CA SER A 64 6.22 10.82 -2.63
C SER A 64 6.78 9.41 -2.66
N SER A 65 6.78 8.75 -1.53
CA SER A 65 7.19 7.36 -1.39
C SER A 65 6.21 6.60 -0.52
N SER A 66 6.06 5.32 -0.80
CA SER A 66 5.33 4.41 0.07
C SER A 66 6.09 3.10 0.22
N ASN A 67 6.12 2.59 1.44
CA ASN A 67 6.75 1.33 1.79
C ASN A 67 5.72 0.42 2.40
N THR A 68 5.66 -0.82 1.91
CA THR A 68 4.77 -1.86 2.42
C THR A 68 5.60 -3.05 2.89
N ALA A 69 5.39 -3.47 4.12
CA ALA A 69 5.90 -4.74 4.64
C ALA A 69 4.72 -5.64 4.98
N GLN A 70 4.73 -6.86 4.48
CA GLN A 70 3.68 -7.85 4.70
C GLN A 70 4.29 -9.15 5.18
N LEU A 71 3.67 -9.75 6.17
CA LEU A 71 4.00 -11.07 6.72
C LEU A 71 2.74 -11.91 6.77
N ASP A 72 2.76 -13.05 6.08
CA ASP A 72 1.72 -14.05 6.11
C ASP A 72 2.31 -15.38 6.57
N GLY A 73 1.67 -16.02 7.54
CA GLY A 73 2.11 -17.29 8.07
C GLY A 73 0.94 -18.15 8.52
N THR A 74 1.08 -19.45 8.31
CA THR A 74 0.11 -20.44 8.77
C THR A 74 0.86 -21.63 9.35
N ALA A 75 0.45 -22.08 10.52
CA ALA A 75 0.90 -23.31 11.15
C ALA A 75 -0.32 -24.13 11.59
N PHE A 76 -0.20 -25.45 11.60
CA PHE A 76 -1.26 -26.31 12.10
C PHE A 76 -0.69 -27.53 12.81
N ILE A 77 -1.50 -28.06 13.69
CA ILE A 77 -1.29 -29.36 14.33
C ILE A 77 -2.51 -30.21 14.01
N GLN A 78 -2.28 -31.45 13.59
CA GLN A 78 -3.33 -32.41 13.31
C GLN A 78 -3.06 -33.70 14.08
N LEU A 79 -4.10 -34.24 14.70
CA LEU A 79 -4.07 -35.47 15.46
C LEU A 79 -5.18 -36.41 14.95
N ASN A 80 -4.85 -37.68 14.87
CA ASN A 80 -5.81 -38.74 14.54
C ASN A 80 -5.83 -39.74 15.72
N PRO A 81 -6.51 -39.41 16.82
CA PRO A 81 -6.41 -40.19 18.07
C PRO A 81 -7.09 -41.57 18.00
N ILE A 82 -8.08 -41.72 17.17
CA ILE A 82 -8.77 -42.97 16.85
C ILE A 82 -9.10 -43.04 15.36
N GLU A 83 -9.39 -44.22 14.87
CA GLU A 83 -9.81 -44.44 13.48
C GLU A 83 -11.06 -43.58 13.16
N GLY A 84 -11.01 -42.89 12.04
CA GLY A 84 -12.06 -42.01 11.56
C GLY A 84 -12.09 -40.60 12.18
N LEU A 85 -11.39 -40.34 13.31
CA LEU A 85 -11.39 -39.03 13.96
C LEU A 85 -10.14 -38.22 13.60
N THR A 86 -10.33 -37.05 13.01
CA THR A 86 -9.29 -36.06 12.74
C THR A 86 -9.59 -34.79 13.54
N ILE A 87 -8.64 -34.37 14.36
CA ILE A 87 -8.69 -33.10 15.10
C ILE A 87 -7.59 -32.21 14.54
N ARG A 88 -7.92 -31.01 14.11
CA ARG A 88 -6.96 -30.04 13.58
C ARG A 88 -7.11 -28.69 14.25
N SER A 89 -5.99 -28.13 14.67
CA SER A 89 -5.87 -26.74 15.14
C SER A 89 -4.94 -26.00 14.21
N GLN A 90 -5.43 -24.95 13.58
CA GLN A 90 -4.68 -24.10 12.65
C GLN A 90 -4.57 -22.69 13.21
N PHE A 91 -3.37 -22.14 13.16
CA PHE A 91 -3.05 -20.78 13.54
C PHE A 91 -2.56 -20.01 12.32
N GLY A 92 -3.17 -18.85 12.06
CA GLY A 92 -2.82 -17.94 11.00
C GLY A 92 -2.39 -16.57 11.54
N ILE A 93 -1.35 -16.00 10.96
CA ILE A 93 -0.95 -14.61 11.16
C ILE A 93 -0.89 -13.89 9.82
N GLU A 94 -1.52 -12.73 9.75
CA GLU A 94 -1.43 -11.77 8.65
C GLU A 94 -1.04 -10.42 9.26
N ALA A 95 0.13 -9.90 8.93
CA ALA A 95 0.59 -8.61 9.40
C ALA A 95 0.97 -7.72 8.22
N TYR A 96 0.52 -6.48 8.26
CA TYR A 96 0.70 -5.50 7.20
C TYR A 96 1.07 -4.15 7.79
N ASP A 97 2.24 -3.64 7.41
CA ASP A 97 2.72 -2.30 7.75
C ASP A 97 2.83 -1.47 6.48
N PHE A 98 2.16 -0.34 6.45
CA PHE A 98 2.22 0.62 5.35
C PHE A 98 2.71 1.97 5.86
N ARG A 99 3.72 2.53 5.23
CA ARG A 99 4.23 3.88 5.48
C ARG A 99 4.18 4.68 4.20
N GLN A 100 3.72 5.89 4.30
CA GLN A 100 3.68 6.84 3.18
C GLN A 100 4.28 8.16 3.63
N THR A 101 5.15 8.71 2.80
CA THR A 101 5.67 10.07 2.93
C THR A 101 5.35 10.82 1.66
N SER A 102 4.77 12.00 1.80
CA SER A 102 4.42 12.89 0.69
C SER A 102 4.93 14.29 1.01
N LYS A 103 5.77 14.83 0.13
CA LYS A 103 6.38 16.14 0.36
C LYS A 103 6.03 17.09 -0.79
N ARG A 104 5.92 18.37 -0.44
CA ARG A 104 5.99 19.48 -1.37
C ARG A 104 7.11 20.40 -0.90
N LEU A 105 8.14 20.54 -1.72
CA LEU A 105 9.27 21.38 -1.37
C LEU A 105 8.86 22.86 -1.36
N ALA A 106 9.55 23.68 -0.56
CA ALA A 106 9.32 25.13 -0.52
C ALA A 106 9.53 25.81 -1.89
N SER A 107 10.37 25.22 -2.72
CA SER A 107 10.62 25.68 -4.10
C SER A 107 9.53 25.30 -5.12
N HIS A 108 8.47 24.58 -4.70
CA HIS A 108 7.34 24.29 -5.57
C HIS A 108 6.51 25.58 -5.82
N PRO A 109 6.11 25.88 -7.07
CA PRO A 109 5.39 27.12 -7.40
C PRO A 109 4.12 27.37 -6.58
N ASN A 110 3.51 26.31 -6.05
CA ASN A 110 2.31 26.39 -5.23
C ASN A 110 2.58 26.26 -3.72
N ALA A 111 3.82 26.40 -3.30
CA ALA A 111 4.20 26.36 -1.88
C ALA A 111 4.10 27.75 -1.24
N THR A 112 2.90 28.34 -1.22
CA THR A 112 2.65 29.73 -0.75
C THR A 112 2.98 29.97 0.73
N GLN A 113 3.08 28.89 1.53
CA GLN A 113 3.38 28.94 2.97
C GLN A 113 4.65 28.16 3.33
N GLY A 114 5.57 27.96 2.37
CA GLY A 114 6.73 27.10 2.53
C GLY A 114 6.44 25.65 2.20
N GLY A 115 7.39 24.76 2.50
CA GLY A 115 7.25 23.34 2.22
C GLY A 115 6.16 22.65 3.05
N TYR A 116 5.73 21.51 2.56
CA TYR A 116 4.71 20.66 3.18
C TYR A 116 5.23 19.23 3.25
N THR A 117 5.01 18.58 4.39
CA THR A 117 5.28 17.15 4.54
C THR A 117 4.08 16.48 5.18
N TYR A 118 3.63 15.40 4.59
CA TYR A 118 2.62 14.50 5.13
C TYR A 118 3.24 13.12 5.32
N GLU A 119 3.06 12.55 6.49
CA GLU A 119 3.47 11.19 6.82
C GLU A 119 2.28 10.41 7.34
N ALA A 120 2.10 9.21 6.85
CA ALA A 120 1.07 8.29 7.31
C ALA A 120 1.66 6.92 7.58
N PHE A 121 1.21 6.32 8.65
CA PHE A 121 1.50 4.95 9.04
C PHE A 121 0.20 4.21 9.29
N ARG A 122 0.12 2.98 8.78
CA ARG A 122 -0.99 2.07 9.03
C ARG A 122 -0.41 0.70 9.33
N ARG A 123 -0.86 0.11 10.40
CA ARG A 123 -0.57 -1.28 10.78
C ARG A 123 -1.87 -2.03 10.91
N ASN A 124 -1.92 -3.22 10.36
CA ASN A 124 -2.96 -4.19 10.59
C ASN A 124 -2.32 -5.52 10.95
N ALA A 125 -2.71 -6.10 12.07
CA ALA A 125 -2.27 -7.41 12.51
C ALA A 125 -3.49 -8.27 12.81
N LYS A 126 -3.67 -9.34 12.04
CA LYS A 126 -4.77 -10.27 12.17
C LYS A 126 -4.24 -11.64 12.60
N LEU A 127 -4.75 -12.13 13.70
CA LEU A 127 -4.50 -13.49 14.18
C LEU A 127 -5.78 -14.30 14.03
N THR A 128 -5.65 -15.48 13.46
CA THR A 128 -6.78 -16.41 13.28
C THR A 128 -6.41 -17.74 13.92
N ILE A 129 -7.31 -18.29 14.70
CA ILE A 129 -7.24 -19.67 15.21
C ILE A 129 -8.47 -20.41 14.75
N THR A 130 -8.28 -21.54 14.07
CA THR A 130 -9.36 -22.39 13.58
C THR A 130 -9.15 -23.80 14.11
N ASN A 131 -10.13 -24.31 14.85
CA ASN A 131 -10.15 -25.65 15.37
C ASN A 131 -11.24 -26.45 14.67
N THR A 132 -10.92 -27.64 14.18
CA THR A 132 -11.89 -28.53 13.55
C THR A 132 -11.76 -29.93 14.12
N ALA A 133 -12.88 -30.61 14.25
CA ALA A 133 -12.95 -32.03 14.53
C ALA A 133 -13.86 -32.68 13.50
N GLU A 134 -13.32 -33.64 12.77
CA GLU A 134 -14.01 -34.40 11.74
C GLU A 134 -14.03 -35.87 12.15
N TYR A 135 -15.21 -36.49 12.09
CA TYR A 135 -15.39 -37.90 12.38
C TYR A 135 -16.07 -38.60 11.22
N ASN A 136 -15.36 -39.57 10.63
CA ASN A 136 -15.82 -40.41 9.54
C ASN A 136 -16.13 -41.80 10.07
N PHE A 137 -17.35 -42.29 9.84
CA PHE A 137 -17.77 -43.60 10.29
C PHE A 137 -18.75 -44.28 9.30
N LYS A 138 -18.79 -45.59 9.34
CA LYS A 138 -19.71 -46.39 8.50
C LYS A 138 -20.75 -47.07 9.36
N ILE A 139 -21.95 -47.10 8.85
CA ILE A 139 -23.04 -47.91 9.41
C ILE A 139 -23.36 -49.03 8.48
N LYS A 140 -23.23 -50.28 8.96
CA LYS A 140 -23.52 -51.52 8.26
C LYS A 140 -22.79 -51.65 6.90
N ASP A 141 -21.60 -51.03 6.75
CA ASP A 141 -20.79 -51.00 5.53
C ASP A 141 -21.54 -50.47 4.27
N ILE A 142 -22.73 -49.91 4.45
CA ILE A 142 -23.55 -49.41 3.35
C ILE A 142 -23.60 -47.88 3.35
N HIS A 143 -23.53 -47.27 4.52
CA HIS A 143 -23.69 -45.82 4.66
C HIS A 143 -22.42 -45.20 5.27
N ASP A 144 -21.82 -44.28 4.53
CA ASP A 144 -20.69 -43.47 4.98
C ASP A 144 -21.19 -42.14 5.51
N PHE A 145 -20.79 -41.78 6.74
CA PHE A 145 -21.14 -40.50 7.37
C PHE A 145 -19.87 -39.72 7.72
N THR A 146 -19.93 -38.42 7.50
CA THR A 146 -18.91 -37.45 7.96
C THR A 146 -19.60 -36.40 8.81
N ILE A 147 -19.13 -36.23 10.02
CA ILE A 147 -19.55 -35.14 10.91
C ILE A 147 -18.35 -34.22 11.09
N LEU A 148 -18.55 -32.92 10.80
CA LEU A 148 -17.55 -31.88 10.97
C LEU A 148 -18.08 -30.85 11.98
N ILE A 149 -17.28 -30.56 13.00
CA ILE A 149 -17.50 -29.47 13.95
C ILE A 149 -16.31 -28.53 13.84
N GLY A 150 -16.57 -27.22 13.79
CA GLY A 150 -15.52 -26.21 13.72
C GLY A 150 -15.79 -25.02 14.62
N GLN A 151 -14.70 -24.40 15.06
CA GLN A 151 -14.71 -23.14 15.81
C GLN A 151 -13.60 -22.26 15.26
N GLU A 152 -13.91 -20.98 15.03
CA GLU A 152 -12.93 -19.99 14.60
C GLU A 152 -12.92 -18.80 15.55
N GLY A 153 -11.72 -18.31 15.85
CA GLY A 153 -11.50 -17.07 16.59
C GLY A 153 -10.59 -16.15 15.77
N ILE A 154 -10.99 -14.90 15.64
CA ILE A 154 -10.22 -13.86 14.91
C ILE A 154 -9.96 -12.70 15.84
N LYS A 155 -8.70 -12.27 15.91
CA LYS A 155 -8.30 -11.02 16.56
C LYS A 155 -7.66 -10.13 15.51
N ASN A 156 -8.21 -8.92 15.34
CA ASN A 156 -7.68 -7.92 14.43
C ASN A 156 -7.29 -6.66 15.21
N ASP A 157 -6.04 -6.23 15.06
CA ASP A 157 -5.51 -5.00 15.65
C ASP A 157 -5.14 -4.05 14.53
N TYR A 158 -5.77 -2.87 14.53
CA TYR A 158 -5.59 -1.85 13.53
C TYR A 158 -5.11 -0.56 14.17
N GLN A 159 -3.95 -0.06 13.73
CA GLN A 159 -3.36 1.19 14.16
C GLN A 159 -3.16 2.11 12.96
N ARG A 160 -3.46 3.38 13.15
CA ARG A 160 -3.24 4.42 12.15
C ARG A 160 -2.72 5.67 12.81
N PHE A 161 -1.69 6.24 12.21
CA PHE A 161 -1.13 7.52 12.58
C PHE A 161 -0.91 8.36 11.32
N GLY A 162 -1.14 9.66 11.39
CA GLY A 162 -0.83 10.62 10.33
C GLY A 162 -0.34 11.91 10.94
N SER A 163 0.66 12.52 10.34
CA SER A 163 1.24 13.80 10.72
C SER A 163 1.37 14.70 9.49
N GLU A 164 1.13 15.96 9.70
CA GLU A 164 1.23 16.99 8.67
C GLU A 164 2.03 18.16 9.20
N THR A 165 2.98 18.65 8.41
CA THR A 165 3.82 19.79 8.76
C THR A 165 3.89 20.74 7.58
N THR A 166 3.73 22.02 7.84
CA THR A 166 3.83 23.12 6.86
C THR A 166 4.90 24.12 7.28
N GLY A 167 5.34 24.97 6.35
CA GLY A 167 6.31 26.03 6.64
C GLY A 167 7.77 25.56 6.69
N GLN A 168 8.09 24.43 6.09
CA GLN A 168 9.47 23.95 5.98
C GLN A 168 10.20 24.73 4.88
N SER A 169 11.41 25.18 5.19
CA SER A 169 12.31 25.87 4.26
C SER A 169 13.25 24.89 3.55
#